data_ced1da4d67cae7458e3b54d2e215ae49
#
_entry.id   ced1da4d67cae7458e3b54d2e215ae49
#
_cell.length_a   1.000
_cell.length_b   1.000
_cell.length_c   1.000
_cell.angle_alpha   90.00
_cell.angle_beta   90.00
_cell.angle_gamma   90.00
#
_symmetry.space_group_name_H-M   'P 1'
#
loop_
_entity.id
_entity.type
_entity.pdbx_description
1 polymer ?
#
loop_
_entity_poly.entity_id
_entity_poly.type
_entity_poly.pdbx_seq_one_letter_code
_entity_poly.pdbx_strand_id
1 'polypeptide(L)'
;MAPENNNSTPSAPAPNAQDLSAEAESSEKGPDTPKDPLELIASEELDPDGLEDDPLGSVSRSALHFFWLADCSGSMSVQGKMQAVNNAIHECIPATREANASNAFADMLVRAIKFSNGAQWHVEEPSNVDDFEWQDLEAYGKTDLGAAIRLLASELTPEKMGRRALPPVIVLLSDGTPTDSWEQELNTFNSTGWGHPGRTVRIAIAIGHDANKEILAQFTGNPETVFEAKNAQRLTDLIKWASVTLSKFASSGASQVDLKPGQGPMLPPPPPIPEELDDEFELW
;
A
#
# COMPACT_ATOMS: atom_id res chain seq x y z
N MET A 1 -58.73 6.96 -29.47
CA MET A 1 -58.61 8.20 -30.27
C MET A 1 -57.14 8.54 -30.31
N ALA A 2 -56.50 8.08 -31.38
CA ALA A 2 -55.20 8.58 -31.77
C ALA A 2 -55.39 9.86 -32.58
N PRO A 3 -54.37 10.71 -32.82
CA PRO A 3 -53.66 10.52 -34.04
C PRO A 3 -52.13 10.63 -33.96
N GLU A 4 -51.56 9.94 -34.96
CA GLU A 4 -50.21 10.00 -35.48
C GLU A 4 -49.77 11.38 -35.94
N ASN A 5 -48.43 11.63 -35.97
CA ASN A 5 -47.74 12.27 -37.11
C ASN A 5 -46.24 12.18 -36.91
N ASN A 6 -45.57 11.46 -37.65
CA ASN A 6 -44.80 11.48 -38.89
C ASN A 6 -44.03 12.80 -39.13
N ASN A 7 -42.69 12.77 -39.18
CA ASN A 7 -41.90 13.40 -40.25
C ASN A 7 -40.37 13.11 -40.09
N SER A 8 -39.83 12.23 -40.88
CA SER A 8 -38.98 12.40 -42.08
C SER A 8 -37.68 13.19 -41.93
N THR A 9 -36.60 12.47 -42.06
CA THR A 9 -35.22 12.88 -42.39
C THR A 9 -35.12 13.64 -43.71
N PRO A 10 -34.08 14.44 -43.91
CA PRO A 10 -33.38 14.37 -45.18
C PRO A 10 -31.85 14.20 -45.08
N SER A 11 -31.42 13.36 -46.02
CA SER A 11 -30.09 12.99 -46.45
C SER A 11 -29.26 14.17 -46.96
N ALA A 12 -27.95 14.16 -46.72
CA ALA A 12 -26.97 15.07 -47.31
C ALA A 12 -26.28 14.40 -48.53
N PRO A 13 -25.89 15.17 -49.55
CA PRO A 13 -25.27 14.63 -50.77
C PRO A 13 -23.72 14.65 -50.69
N ALA A 14 -23.12 13.70 -51.41
CA ALA A 14 -21.69 13.56 -51.66
C ALA A 14 -21.15 14.62 -52.67
N PRO A 15 -19.89 15.02 -52.61
CA PRO A 15 -19.25 15.79 -53.65
C PRO A 15 -18.53 14.97 -54.68
N ASN A 16 -18.58 15.46 -55.88
CA ASN A 16 -18.19 14.94 -57.19
C ASN A 16 -16.67 15.03 -57.44
N ALA A 17 -16.16 14.13 -58.24
CA ALA A 17 -14.80 14.09 -58.79
C ALA A 17 -14.73 14.92 -60.08
N GLN A 18 -13.58 15.51 -60.30
CA GLN A 18 -12.89 15.93 -61.53
C GLN A 18 -12.05 17.19 -61.22
N ASP A 19 -10.79 17.26 -61.57
CA ASP A 19 -10.19 17.24 -62.88
C ASP A 19 -8.65 17.03 -62.81
N LEU A 20 -8.16 16.50 -63.91
CA LEU A 20 -6.80 16.13 -64.25
C LEU A 20 -5.91 17.31 -64.67
N SER A 21 -4.63 17.23 -64.42
CA SER A 21 -3.53 17.24 -65.41
C SER A 21 -2.28 17.93 -64.93
N ALA A 22 -1.21 17.18 -65.01
CA ALA A 22 0.12 17.37 -65.57
C ALA A 22 1.05 18.40 -64.85
N GLU A 23 2.25 18.02 -64.46
CA GLU A 23 3.41 17.75 -65.32
C GLU A 23 4.53 17.04 -64.54
N ALA A 24 5.29 16.24 -65.27
CA ALA A 24 6.42 15.50 -64.83
C ALA A 24 7.70 16.34 -64.73
N GLU A 25 8.50 16.14 -63.70
CA GLU A 25 9.94 16.22 -63.81
C GLU A 25 10.62 15.15 -62.96
N SER A 26 11.48 14.40 -63.66
CA SER A 26 12.31 13.30 -63.24
C SER A 26 13.48 13.72 -62.36
N SER A 27 13.73 13.04 -61.24
CA SER A 27 15.10 12.80 -60.83
C SER A 27 15.21 11.41 -60.15
N GLU A 28 15.99 10.57 -60.80
CA GLU A 28 16.38 9.24 -60.36
C GLU A 28 17.10 9.33 -59.03
N LYS A 29 16.65 8.54 -58.05
CA LYS A 29 17.47 8.10 -56.94
C LYS A 29 17.33 6.59 -56.81
N GLY A 30 18.47 5.94 -56.88
CA GLY A 30 18.62 4.48 -56.88
C GLY A 30 18.17 3.84 -55.55
N PRO A 31 18.14 2.50 -55.51
CA PRO A 31 17.48 1.75 -54.43
C PRO A 31 18.28 1.88 -53.10
N ASP A 32 17.56 2.26 -52.08
CA ASP A 32 18.04 2.29 -50.71
C ASP A 32 18.28 0.86 -50.22
N THR A 33 19.52 0.50 -50.07
CA THR A 33 19.95 -0.74 -49.40
C THR A 33 19.55 -0.66 -47.91
N PRO A 34 19.00 -1.74 -47.34
CA PRO A 34 18.71 -1.75 -45.90
C PRO A 34 20.05 -1.65 -45.13
N LYS A 35 20.14 -0.64 -44.28
CA LYS A 35 21.26 -0.49 -43.37
C LYS A 35 21.30 -1.63 -42.37
N ASP A 36 22.46 -2.20 -42.16
CA ASP A 36 22.76 -3.27 -41.22
C ASP A 36 22.28 -2.87 -39.80
N PRO A 37 21.54 -3.75 -39.05
CA PRO A 37 21.10 -3.47 -37.69
C PRO A 37 22.23 -3.11 -36.72
N LEU A 38 23.47 -3.39 -37.04
CA LEU A 38 24.64 -3.05 -36.23
C LEU A 38 25.11 -1.59 -36.35
N GLU A 39 24.70 -0.86 -37.41
CA GLU A 39 25.02 0.56 -37.57
C GLU A 39 24.06 1.51 -36.81
N LEU A 40 22.92 1.02 -36.33
CA LEU A 40 21.95 1.82 -35.56
C LEU A 40 22.34 1.97 -34.09
N ILE A 41 23.31 1.18 -33.60
CA ILE A 41 23.74 1.19 -32.19
C ILE A 41 24.93 2.16 -31.94
N ALA A 42 25.51 2.68 -33.01
CA ALA A 42 26.77 3.49 -32.93
C ALA A 42 26.52 5.01 -32.90
N SER A 43 25.31 5.50 -32.87
CA SER A 43 25.00 6.95 -32.89
C SER A 43 24.15 7.46 -31.72
N GLU A 44 24.03 6.72 -30.62
CA GLU A 44 23.68 7.33 -29.33
C GLU A 44 25.00 7.79 -28.70
N GLU A 45 25.28 9.07 -28.84
CA GLU A 45 26.32 9.75 -28.06
C GLU A 45 25.94 9.57 -26.59
N LEU A 46 26.67 8.65 -25.92
CA LEU A 46 26.66 8.55 -24.46
C LEU A 46 27.24 9.87 -23.93
N ASP A 47 26.39 10.67 -23.28
CA ASP A 47 26.83 11.81 -22.51
C ASP A 47 27.88 11.35 -21.48
N PRO A 48 29.16 11.78 -21.61
CA PRO A 48 30.23 11.32 -20.73
C PRO A 48 30.18 11.97 -19.33
N ASP A 49 29.26 12.91 -19.08
CA ASP A 49 29.17 13.65 -17.82
C ASP A 49 28.08 13.11 -16.84
N GLY A 50 27.45 11.99 -17.15
CA GLY A 50 26.40 11.38 -16.31
C GLY A 50 26.81 10.18 -15.47
N LEU A 51 28.06 9.74 -15.56
CA LEU A 51 28.63 8.68 -14.72
C LEU A 51 29.47 9.33 -13.61
N GLU A 52 28.80 9.80 -12.54
CA GLU A 52 29.49 9.86 -11.26
C GLU A 52 29.89 8.41 -10.93
N ASP A 53 31.17 8.10 -11.12
CA ASP A 53 31.81 6.88 -10.65
C ASP A 53 31.61 6.80 -9.14
N ASP A 54 30.54 6.09 -8.69
CA ASP A 54 30.49 5.49 -7.36
C ASP A 54 31.33 4.19 -7.44
N PRO A 55 32.60 4.18 -7.00
CA PRO A 55 33.53 3.07 -7.24
C PRO A 55 33.21 1.82 -6.41
N LEU A 56 32.16 1.83 -5.63
CA LEU A 56 31.58 0.70 -4.94
C LEU A 56 30.06 0.86 -5.12
N GLY A 57 29.49 0.21 -6.13
CA GLY A 57 28.06 0.24 -6.39
C GLY A 57 27.28 0.22 -5.08
N SER A 58 26.86 1.39 -4.62
CA SER A 58 25.97 1.49 -3.48
C SER A 58 24.72 0.74 -3.91
N VAL A 59 24.49 -0.40 -3.28
CA VAL A 59 23.24 -1.15 -3.48
C VAL A 59 22.16 -0.20 -3.03
N SER A 60 21.53 0.49 -4.00
CA SER A 60 20.43 1.41 -3.70
C SER A 60 19.34 0.61 -2.98
N ARG A 61 19.17 0.88 -1.69
CA ARG A 61 18.12 0.26 -0.87
C ARG A 61 16.78 0.60 -1.48
N SER A 62 15.87 -0.36 -1.50
CA SER A 62 14.52 -0.15 -2.04
C SER A 62 13.62 0.43 -0.97
N ALA A 63 12.68 1.30 -1.37
CA ALA A 63 11.70 1.85 -0.43
C ALA A 63 10.74 0.75 0.06
N LEU A 64 10.63 0.59 1.37
CA LEU A 64 9.64 -0.23 2.04
C LEU A 64 8.64 0.69 2.74
N HIS A 65 7.45 0.82 2.17
CA HIS A 65 6.39 1.61 2.77
C HIS A 65 5.71 0.82 3.89
N PHE A 66 5.67 1.40 5.08
CA PHE A 66 5.01 0.85 6.25
C PHE A 66 3.89 1.78 6.70
N PHE A 67 2.65 1.26 6.76
CA PHE A 67 1.46 2.03 7.08
C PHE A 67 0.81 1.54 8.37
N TRP A 68 0.66 2.43 9.34
CA TRP A 68 -0.27 2.26 10.44
C TRP A 68 -1.64 2.78 10.04
N LEU A 69 -2.69 1.98 10.23
CA LEU A 69 -4.08 2.40 10.18
C LEU A 69 -4.63 2.29 11.61
N ALA A 70 -4.74 3.40 12.30
CA ALA A 70 -5.11 3.44 13.70
C ALA A 70 -6.56 3.85 13.87
N ASP A 71 -7.37 2.96 14.43
CA ASP A 71 -8.71 3.27 14.89
C ASP A 71 -8.66 4.22 16.08
N CYS A 72 -9.30 5.39 15.91
CA CYS A 72 -9.44 6.41 16.92
C CYS A 72 -10.92 6.59 17.32
N SER A 73 -11.74 5.56 17.15
CA SER A 73 -13.15 5.59 17.51
C SER A 73 -13.37 5.70 19.03
N GLY A 74 -14.60 6.02 19.42
CA GLY A 74 -14.93 6.19 20.83
C GLY A 74 -14.71 4.96 21.70
N SER A 75 -14.80 3.74 21.16
CA SER A 75 -14.52 2.48 21.87
C SER A 75 -13.06 2.38 22.32
N MET A 76 -12.13 2.94 21.53
CA MET A 76 -10.71 2.99 21.86
C MET A 76 -10.39 3.87 23.09
N SER A 77 -11.32 4.71 23.57
CA SER A 77 -11.15 5.48 24.80
C SER A 77 -11.35 4.64 26.08
N VAL A 78 -11.96 3.45 25.93
CA VAL A 78 -12.32 2.59 27.06
C VAL A 78 -11.10 1.81 27.54
N GLN A 79 -10.98 1.64 28.86
CA GLN A 79 -9.95 0.80 29.50
C GLN A 79 -8.51 1.10 29.10
N GLY A 80 -8.22 2.33 28.63
CA GLY A 80 -6.86 2.73 28.26
C GLY A 80 -6.33 2.14 26.95
N LYS A 81 -7.20 1.57 26.08
CA LYS A 81 -6.78 0.98 24.79
C LYS A 81 -5.95 1.95 23.95
N MET A 82 -6.41 3.20 23.76
CA MET A 82 -5.68 4.20 22.98
C MET A 82 -4.31 4.55 23.61
N GLN A 83 -4.27 4.69 24.92
CA GLN A 83 -3.00 4.94 25.62
C GLN A 83 -2.01 3.77 25.43
N ALA A 84 -2.52 2.54 25.46
CA ALA A 84 -1.69 1.36 25.20
C ALA A 84 -1.16 1.32 23.77
N VAL A 85 -1.95 1.73 22.77
CA VAL A 85 -1.51 1.87 21.37
C VAL A 85 -0.38 2.89 21.28
N ASN A 86 -0.56 4.09 21.85
CA ASN A 86 0.46 5.13 21.85
C ASN A 86 1.76 4.65 22.49
N ASN A 87 1.67 4.07 23.69
CA ASN A 87 2.84 3.55 24.41
C ASN A 87 3.55 2.44 23.60
N ALA A 88 2.80 1.52 23.02
CA ALA A 88 3.37 0.41 22.25
C ALA A 88 4.09 0.90 20.99
N ILE A 89 3.56 1.92 20.30
CA ILE A 89 4.23 2.51 19.14
C ILE A 89 5.51 3.25 19.57
N HIS A 90 5.46 4.06 20.62
CA HIS A 90 6.67 4.71 21.16
C HIS A 90 7.75 3.69 21.52
N GLU A 91 7.36 2.61 22.19
CA GLU A 91 8.30 1.57 22.66
C GLU A 91 8.92 0.78 21.49
N CYS A 92 8.21 0.62 20.38
CA CYS A 92 8.73 -0.12 19.22
C CYS A 92 9.72 0.69 18.36
N ILE A 93 9.70 2.03 18.40
CA ILE A 93 10.53 2.88 17.53
C ILE A 93 12.03 2.55 17.61
N PRO A 94 12.67 2.44 18.79
CA PRO A 94 14.09 2.13 18.86
C PRO A 94 14.46 0.80 18.21
N ALA A 95 13.66 -0.25 18.45
CA ALA A 95 13.89 -1.56 17.85
C ALA A 95 13.68 -1.56 16.35
N THR A 96 12.74 -0.74 15.86
CA THR A 96 12.45 -0.59 14.42
C THR A 96 13.61 0.15 13.73
N ARG A 97 14.18 1.18 14.34
CA ARG A 97 15.38 1.87 13.86
C ARG A 97 16.57 0.93 13.74
N GLU A 98 16.83 0.14 14.78
CA GLU A 98 17.90 -0.87 14.76
C GLU A 98 17.69 -1.91 13.65
N ALA A 99 16.45 -2.37 13.47
CA ALA A 99 16.09 -3.30 12.39
C ALA A 99 16.28 -2.68 11.00
N ASN A 100 15.93 -1.40 10.81
CA ASN A 100 16.14 -0.66 9.57
C ASN A 100 17.65 -0.47 9.28
N ALA A 101 18.42 -0.04 10.26
CA ALA A 101 19.87 0.14 10.14
C ALA A 101 20.60 -1.16 9.75
N SER A 102 20.12 -2.31 10.22
CA SER A 102 20.67 -3.62 9.90
C SER A 102 20.14 -4.22 8.57
N ASN A 103 19.18 -3.57 7.90
CA ASN A 103 18.58 -4.07 6.67
C ASN A 103 19.36 -3.55 5.45
N ALA A 104 20.08 -4.44 4.78
CA ALA A 104 20.87 -4.08 3.59
C ALA A 104 20.02 -3.83 2.33
N PHE A 105 18.75 -4.20 2.32
CA PHE A 105 17.93 -4.25 1.10
C PHE A 105 16.85 -3.17 1.04
N ALA A 106 16.44 -2.62 2.19
CA ALA A 106 15.33 -1.69 2.26
C ALA A 106 15.56 -0.51 3.20
N ASP A 107 15.02 0.64 2.79
CA ASP A 107 14.79 1.80 3.62
C ASP A 107 13.31 1.85 4.01
N MET A 108 13.04 1.78 5.30
CA MET A 108 11.69 1.80 5.82
C MET A 108 11.16 3.23 5.89
N LEU A 109 10.07 3.48 5.19
CA LEU A 109 9.32 4.73 5.16
C LEU A 109 8.01 4.55 5.92
N VAL A 110 7.89 5.17 7.08
CA VAL A 110 6.74 5.05 7.97
C VAL A 110 5.72 6.13 7.68
N ARG A 111 4.46 5.76 7.60
CA ARG A 111 3.31 6.67 7.51
C ARG A 111 2.19 6.17 8.42
N ALA A 112 1.29 7.06 8.79
CA ALA A 112 0.16 6.69 9.63
C ALA A 112 -1.12 7.40 9.22
N ILE A 113 -2.21 6.66 9.17
CA ILE A 113 -3.58 7.15 9.00
C ILE A 113 -4.31 6.92 10.32
N LYS A 114 -4.98 7.93 10.84
CA LYS A 114 -5.96 7.82 11.92
C LYS A 114 -7.36 7.95 11.35
N PHE A 115 -8.28 7.15 11.88
CA PHE A 115 -9.67 7.21 11.43
C PHE A 115 -10.65 7.15 12.62
N SER A 116 -11.70 7.95 12.50
CA SER A 116 -12.81 8.03 13.43
C SER A 116 -14.06 8.55 12.68
N ASN A 117 -14.39 9.83 12.75
CA ASN A 117 -15.34 10.51 11.86
C ASN A 117 -14.59 10.88 10.56
N GLY A 118 -14.54 9.96 9.59
CA GLY A 118 -13.66 10.03 8.44
C GLY A 118 -12.23 9.58 8.75
N ALA A 119 -11.31 9.85 7.82
CA ALA A 119 -9.90 9.50 7.95
C ALA A 119 -9.00 10.67 7.58
N GLN A 120 -7.83 10.75 8.20
CA GLN A 120 -6.81 11.75 7.90
C GLN A 120 -5.41 11.20 8.17
N TRP A 121 -4.43 11.79 7.54
CA TRP A 121 -3.05 11.49 7.83
C TRP A 121 -2.70 11.94 9.25
N HIS A 122 -2.08 11.04 9.99
CA HIS A 122 -1.41 11.35 11.26
C HIS A 122 0.07 11.62 11.02
N VAL A 123 0.68 10.83 10.13
CA VAL A 123 2.00 11.06 9.54
C VAL A 123 1.82 11.05 8.03
N GLU A 124 1.80 12.23 7.41
CA GLU A 124 1.45 12.41 6.00
C GLU A 124 2.63 12.12 5.07
N GLU A 125 3.77 12.73 5.36
CA GLU A 125 4.97 12.54 4.56
C GLU A 125 5.65 11.20 4.89
N PRO A 126 6.14 10.44 3.89
CA PRO A 126 6.93 9.26 4.13
C PRO A 126 8.17 9.58 4.95
N SER A 127 8.15 9.27 6.23
CA SER A 127 9.25 9.55 7.15
C SER A 127 10.17 8.35 7.23
N ASN A 128 11.50 8.56 7.02
CA ASN A 128 12.46 7.52 7.35
C ASN A 128 12.31 7.17 8.84
N VAL A 129 12.34 5.88 9.16
CA VAL A 129 12.13 5.45 10.54
C VAL A 129 13.14 6.05 11.52
N ASP A 130 14.31 6.46 11.03
CA ASP A 130 15.33 7.11 11.86
C ASP A 130 14.91 8.51 12.34
N ASP A 131 14.10 9.21 11.52
CA ASP A 131 13.56 10.54 11.81
C ASP A 131 12.08 10.47 12.27
N PHE A 132 11.49 9.27 12.30
CA PHE A 132 10.08 9.08 12.63
C PHE A 132 9.81 9.39 14.10
N GLU A 133 8.85 10.29 14.34
CA GLU A 133 8.33 10.63 15.65
C GLU A 133 6.83 10.35 15.71
N TRP A 134 6.37 9.76 16.82
CA TRP A 134 4.97 9.51 17.06
C TRP A 134 4.39 10.56 17.99
N GLN A 135 3.28 11.15 17.58
CA GLN A 135 2.45 12.00 18.46
C GLN A 135 1.26 11.16 18.94
N ASP A 136 0.90 11.34 20.20
CA ASP A 136 -0.19 10.57 20.79
C ASP A 136 -1.51 10.81 20.07
N LEU A 137 -2.22 9.72 19.79
CA LEU A 137 -3.56 9.72 19.27
C LEU A 137 -4.60 9.88 20.39
N GLU A 138 -5.70 10.51 20.07
CA GLU A 138 -6.88 10.62 20.94
C GLU A 138 -8.05 9.86 20.31
N ALA A 139 -8.85 9.19 21.16
CA ALA A 139 -10.00 8.40 20.72
C ALA A 139 -11.31 9.19 20.85
N TYR A 140 -12.08 9.24 19.78
CA TYR A 140 -13.39 9.88 19.70
C TYR A 140 -14.17 9.44 18.46
N GLY A 141 -15.49 9.58 18.51
CA GLY A 141 -16.35 9.51 17.31
C GLY A 141 -16.66 8.08 16.83
N LYS A 142 -16.76 7.94 15.52
CA LYS A 142 -17.18 6.73 14.80
C LYS A 142 -15.99 5.88 14.38
N THR A 143 -16.24 4.86 13.55
CA THR A 143 -15.23 3.93 13.01
C THR A 143 -15.34 3.91 11.48
N ASP A 144 -14.90 4.98 10.80
CA ASP A 144 -15.01 5.09 9.35
C ASP A 144 -13.78 4.45 8.65
N LEU A 145 -13.71 3.11 8.69
CA LEU A 145 -12.62 2.32 8.10
C LEU A 145 -12.54 2.47 6.58
N GLY A 146 -13.67 2.58 5.89
CA GLY A 146 -13.71 2.79 4.44
C GLY A 146 -13.04 4.09 4.04
N ALA A 147 -13.19 5.16 4.84
CA ALA A 147 -12.47 6.41 4.60
C ALA A 147 -10.95 6.21 4.71
N ALA A 148 -10.48 5.42 5.67
CA ALA A 148 -9.06 5.10 5.82
C ALA A 148 -8.53 4.28 4.65
N ILE A 149 -9.27 3.27 4.20
CA ILE A 149 -8.92 2.45 3.03
C ILE A 149 -8.82 3.32 1.77
N ARG A 150 -9.76 4.24 1.56
CA ARG A 150 -9.74 5.17 0.42
C ARG A 150 -8.52 6.08 0.45
N LEU A 151 -8.19 6.61 1.62
CA LEU A 151 -7.01 7.47 1.80
C LEU A 151 -5.72 6.68 1.54
N LEU A 152 -5.60 5.46 2.06
CA LEU A 152 -4.49 4.57 1.78
C LEU A 152 -4.37 4.24 0.28
N ALA A 153 -5.49 3.94 -0.38
CA ALA A 153 -5.52 3.60 -1.80
C ALA A 153 -4.99 4.73 -2.69
N SER A 154 -5.21 5.99 -2.28
CA SER A 154 -4.70 7.16 -3.02
C SER A 154 -3.17 7.30 -2.99
N GLU A 155 -2.50 6.59 -2.08
CA GLU A 155 -1.03 6.55 -1.98
C GLU A 155 -0.41 5.32 -2.64
N LEU A 156 -1.13 4.21 -2.68
CA LEU A 156 -0.62 2.97 -3.26
C LEU A 156 -0.83 2.93 -4.79
N THR A 157 -0.33 3.96 -5.47
CA THR A 157 -0.36 4.06 -6.93
C THR A 157 1.03 3.77 -7.53
N PRO A 158 1.12 3.33 -8.80
CA PRO A 158 2.41 3.06 -9.44
C PRO A 158 3.36 4.26 -9.45
N GLU A 159 2.79 5.47 -9.56
CA GLU A 159 3.55 6.73 -9.61
C GLU A 159 4.20 7.05 -8.26
N LYS A 160 3.45 6.85 -7.15
CA LYS A 160 3.91 7.16 -5.79
C LYS A 160 4.79 6.06 -5.21
N MET A 161 4.49 4.80 -5.54
CA MET A 161 5.26 3.66 -5.04
C MET A 161 6.61 3.51 -5.74
N GLY A 162 6.70 3.94 -7.01
CA GLY A 162 7.93 3.78 -7.80
C GLY A 162 8.14 2.35 -8.32
N ARG A 163 9.11 2.22 -9.25
CA ARG A 163 9.35 0.94 -9.97
C ARG A 163 10.00 -0.15 -9.13
N ARG A 164 10.70 0.21 -8.06
CA ARG A 164 11.47 -0.70 -7.20
C ARG A 164 10.90 -0.82 -5.80
N ALA A 165 9.66 -0.37 -5.59
CA ALA A 165 9.02 -0.49 -4.28
C ALA A 165 8.86 -1.95 -3.89
N LEU A 166 9.15 -2.22 -2.63
CA LEU A 166 8.87 -3.50 -2.00
C LEU A 166 7.38 -3.61 -1.67
N PRO A 167 6.86 -4.83 -1.46
CA PRO A 167 5.49 -5.00 -0.99
C PRO A 167 5.24 -4.18 0.29
N PRO A 168 4.29 -3.23 0.28
CA PRO A 168 4.03 -2.42 1.46
C PRO A 168 3.49 -3.27 2.60
N VAL A 169 3.85 -2.90 3.82
CA VAL A 169 3.32 -3.47 5.05
C VAL A 169 2.20 -2.56 5.56
N ILE A 170 1.03 -3.13 5.80
CA ILE A 170 -0.16 -2.41 6.28
C ILE A 170 -0.63 -3.08 7.56
N VAL A 171 -0.64 -2.33 8.66
CA VAL A 171 -1.04 -2.80 9.98
C VAL A 171 -2.27 -2.03 10.43
N LEU A 172 -3.40 -2.72 10.53
CA LEU A 172 -4.65 -2.18 11.05
C LEU A 172 -4.73 -2.44 12.55
N LEU A 173 -4.93 -1.39 13.33
CA LEU A 173 -5.17 -1.42 14.78
C LEU A 173 -6.62 -1.01 15.02
N SER A 174 -7.48 -1.93 15.50
CA SER A 174 -8.90 -1.61 15.73
C SER A 174 -9.53 -2.54 16.76
N ASP A 175 -10.49 -2.03 17.51
CA ASP A 175 -11.35 -2.79 18.42
C ASP A 175 -12.81 -2.83 17.95
N GLY A 176 -13.16 -2.10 16.90
CA GLY A 176 -14.53 -1.80 16.55
C GLY A 176 -15.07 -2.44 15.29
N THR A 177 -16.37 -2.21 15.12
CA THR A 177 -17.08 -2.50 13.88
C THR A 177 -17.20 -1.21 13.08
N PRO A 178 -16.78 -1.20 11.80
CA PRO A 178 -16.90 -0.03 10.95
C PRO A 178 -18.32 0.49 10.83
N THR A 179 -18.45 1.81 10.73
CA THR A 179 -19.73 2.51 10.66
C THR A 179 -20.05 3.10 9.28
N ASP A 180 -19.11 2.95 8.33
CA ASP A 180 -19.23 3.43 6.95
C ASP A 180 -19.30 2.28 5.92
N SER A 181 -19.29 2.60 4.62
CA SER A 181 -19.36 1.62 3.52
C SER A 181 -18.00 1.00 3.21
N TRP A 182 -17.30 0.52 4.22
CA TRP A 182 -15.94 -0.01 4.13
C TRP A 182 -15.76 -1.18 3.17
N GLU A 183 -16.77 -2.07 3.00
CA GLU A 183 -16.69 -3.23 2.12
C GLU A 183 -16.54 -2.81 0.65
N GLN A 184 -17.25 -1.76 0.23
CA GLN A 184 -17.13 -1.22 -1.12
C GLN A 184 -15.74 -0.64 -1.36
N GLU A 185 -15.21 0.11 -0.40
CA GLU A 185 -13.87 0.69 -0.49
C GLU A 185 -12.78 -0.40 -0.48
N LEU A 186 -12.94 -1.44 0.34
CA LEU A 186 -12.04 -2.58 0.37
C LEU A 186 -12.04 -3.35 -0.95
N ASN A 187 -13.22 -3.60 -1.55
CA ASN A 187 -13.33 -4.26 -2.84
C ASN A 187 -12.66 -3.44 -3.95
N THR A 188 -12.86 -2.12 -3.94
CA THR A 188 -12.19 -1.21 -4.86
C THR A 188 -10.69 -1.25 -4.68
N PHE A 189 -10.20 -1.16 -3.45
CA PHE A 189 -8.79 -1.23 -3.11
C PHE A 189 -8.17 -2.57 -3.55
N ASN A 190 -8.81 -3.69 -3.27
CA ASN A 190 -8.34 -5.03 -3.65
C ASN A 190 -8.24 -5.23 -5.17
N SER A 191 -8.95 -4.44 -5.95
CA SER A 191 -8.89 -4.48 -7.42
C SER A 191 -7.73 -3.66 -7.99
N THR A 192 -7.07 -2.82 -7.19
CA THR A 192 -5.90 -2.03 -7.62
C THR A 192 -4.64 -2.88 -7.66
N GLY A 193 -3.63 -2.43 -8.42
CA GLY A 193 -2.37 -3.17 -8.55
C GLY A 193 -1.63 -3.37 -7.22
N TRP A 194 -1.51 -2.33 -6.40
CA TRP A 194 -0.87 -2.37 -5.08
C TRP A 194 -1.83 -2.74 -3.95
N GLY A 195 -3.13 -2.61 -4.16
CA GLY A 195 -4.14 -3.01 -3.19
C GLY A 195 -4.46 -4.51 -3.21
N HIS A 196 -3.97 -5.26 -4.19
CA HIS A 196 -4.23 -6.71 -4.24
C HIS A 196 -3.57 -7.43 -3.05
N PRO A 197 -4.30 -8.32 -2.32
CA PRO A 197 -3.76 -9.01 -1.13
C PRO A 197 -2.46 -9.77 -1.36
N GLY A 198 -2.20 -10.25 -2.57
CA GLY A 198 -0.94 -10.91 -2.95
C GLY A 198 0.24 -9.96 -3.19
N ARG A 199 0.03 -8.65 -3.15
CA ARG A 199 1.07 -7.63 -3.36
C ARG A 199 1.34 -6.76 -2.15
N THR A 200 0.61 -6.97 -1.07
CA THR A 200 0.74 -6.26 0.20
C THR A 200 0.88 -7.25 1.34
N VAL A 201 1.65 -6.90 2.34
CA VAL A 201 1.65 -7.61 3.62
C VAL A 201 0.63 -6.92 4.52
N ARG A 202 -0.50 -7.58 4.78
CA ARG A 202 -1.58 -7.03 5.61
C ARG A 202 -1.75 -7.86 6.86
N ILE A 203 -1.77 -7.17 7.97
CA ILE A 203 -2.19 -7.73 9.24
C ILE A 203 -3.20 -6.83 9.94
N ALA A 204 -3.95 -7.40 10.86
CA ALA A 204 -4.78 -6.65 11.77
C ALA A 204 -4.50 -7.07 13.21
N ILE A 205 -4.44 -6.10 14.12
CA ILE A 205 -4.35 -6.34 15.55
C ILE A 205 -5.71 -5.98 16.15
N ALA A 206 -6.42 -7.00 16.58
CA ALA A 206 -7.71 -6.92 17.26
C ALA A 206 -7.46 -6.51 18.72
N ILE A 207 -7.87 -5.30 19.10
CA ILE A 207 -7.59 -4.72 20.42
C ILE A 207 -8.79 -4.97 21.34
N GLY A 208 -8.57 -5.83 22.34
CA GLY A 208 -9.63 -6.26 23.26
C GLY A 208 -10.36 -7.51 22.78
N HIS A 209 -11.13 -8.09 23.69
CA HIS A 209 -11.87 -9.32 23.44
C HIS A 209 -13.14 -9.12 22.60
N ASP A 210 -13.63 -7.90 22.53
CA ASP A 210 -14.85 -7.48 21.83
C ASP A 210 -14.60 -7.08 20.36
N ALA A 211 -13.34 -7.08 19.91
CA ALA A 211 -13.00 -6.74 18.55
C ALA A 211 -13.60 -7.70 17.51
N ASN A 212 -14.14 -7.14 16.44
CA ASN A 212 -14.77 -7.92 15.37
C ASN A 212 -13.73 -8.54 14.41
N LYS A 213 -13.25 -9.74 14.76
CA LYS A 213 -12.21 -10.43 14.00
C LYS A 213 -12.64 -10.82 12.58
N GLU A 214 -13.94 -11.02 12.32
CA GLU A 214 -14.44 -11.36 10.99
C GLU A 214 -14.24 -10.21 10.00
N ILE A 215 -14.52 -8.98 10.45
CA ILE A 215 -14.27 -7.77 9.66
C ILE A 215 -12.77 -7.58 9.42
N LEU A 216 -11.96 -7.75 10.47
CA LEU A 216 -10.50 -7.65 10.35
C LEU A 216 -9.93 -8.70 9.38
N ALA A 217 -10.47 -9.93 9.39
CA ALA A 217 -10.10 -10.97 8.46
C ALA A 217 -10.47 -10.65 7.00
N GLN A 218 -11.59 -9.95 6.78
CA GLN A 218 -11.93 -9.46 5.44
C GLN A 218 -10.94 -8.39 4.96
N PHE A 219 -10.53 -7.46 5.84
CA PHE A 219 -9.51 -6.46 5.50
C PHE A 219 -8.17 -7.10 5.13
N THR A 220 -7.71 -8.08 5.90
CA THR A 220 -6.42 -8.74 5.63
C THR A 220 -6.51 -9.71 4.45
N GLY A 221 -7.67 -10.25 4.17
CA GLY A 221 -7.90 -11.33 3.19
C GLY A 221 -7.51 -12.73 3.72
N ASN A 222 -7.06 -12.83 4.98
CA ASN A 222 -6.70 -14.09 5.62
C ASN A 222 -6.94 -14.01 7.14
N PRO A 223 -7.79 -14.88 7.73
CA PRO A 223 -8.04 -14.87 9.16
C PRO A 223 -6.80 -15.19 10.02
N GLU A 224 -5.81 -15.90 9.46
CA GLU A 224 -4.56 -16.21 10.17
C GLU A 224 -3.65 -14.99 10.36
N THR A 225 -3.94 -13.89 9.70
CA THR A 225 -3.21 -12.61 9.83
C THR A 225 -3.93 -11.60 10.72
N VAL A 226 -4.91 -12.06 11.48
CA VAL A 226 -5.59 -11.29 12.53
C VAL A 226 -5.09 -11.78 13.89
N PHE A 227 -4.43 -10.89 14.63
CA PHE A 227 -3.83 -11.19 15.92
C PHE A 227 -4.57 -10.47 17.03
N GLU A 228 -4.88 -11.18 18.11
CA GLU A 228 -5.62 -10.62 19.25
C GLU A 228 -4.65 -10.08 20.30
N ALA A 229 -4.89 -8.85 20.71
CA ALA A 229 -4.23 -8.21 21.85
C ALA A 229 -5.24 -8.04 22.98
N LYS A 230 -5.20 -8.92 23.97
CA LYS A 230 -6.11 -8.90 25.15
C LYS A 230 -5.63 -7.96 26.26
N ASN A 231 -4.39 -7.50 26.19
CA ASN A 231 -3.78 -6.59 27.16
C ASN A 231 -2.68 -5.75 26.51
N ALA A 232 -2.21 -4.74 27.24
CA ALA A 232 -1.21 -3.78 26.77
C ALA A 232 0.13 -4.44 26.42
N GLN A 233 0.57 -5.44 27.17
CA GLN A 233 1.83 -6.15 26.90
C GLN A 233 1.76 -6.91 25.58
N ARG A 234 0.67 -7.65 25.36
CA ARG A 234 0.47 -8.38 24.08
C ARG A 234 0.39 -7.42 22.89
N LEU A 235 -0.26 -6.27 23.08
CA LEU A 235 -0.31 -5.23 22.05
C LEU A 235 1.09 -4.74 21.69
N THR A 236 1.93 -4.43 22.69
CA THR A 236 3.31 -4.01 22.49
C THR A 236 4.14 -5.07 21.76
N ASP A 237 4.02 -6.34 22.15
CA ASP A 237 4.73 -7.43 21.50
C ASP A 237 4.34 -7.60 20.02
N LEU A 238 3.04 -7.49 19.71
CA LEU A 238 2.53 -7.58 18.35
C LEU A 238 2.93 -6.37 17.49
N ILE A 239 2.87 -5.16 18.03
CA ILE A 239 3.31 -3.94 17.34
C ILE A 239 4.80 -4.01 17.04
N LYS A 240 5.63 -4.40 18.00
CA LYS A 240 7.07 -4.58 17.80
C LYS A 240 7.38 -5.67 16.76
N TRP A 241 6.70 -6.81 16.85
CA TRP A 241 6.84 -7.86 15.86
C TRP A 241 6.44 -7.39 14.46
N ALA A 242 5.32 -6.69 14.31
CA ALA A 242 4.87 -6.15 13.03
C ALA A 242 5.91 -5.16 12.45
N SER A 243 6.42 -4.25 13.25
CA SER A 243 7.38 -3.24 12.81
C SER A 243 8.74 -3.83 12.41
N VAL A 244 9.25 -4.79 13.18
CA VAL A 244 10.58 -5.36 12.99
C VAL A 244 10.56 -6.57 12.07
N THR A 245 9.73 -7.56 12.37
CA THR A 245 9.77 -8.86 11.68
C THR A 245 9.11 -8.80 10.32
N LEU A 246 7.95 -8.14 10.20
CA LEU A 246 7.27 -8.03 8.91
C LEU A 246 8.02 -7.12 7.94
N SER A 247 8.69 -6.08 8.44
CA SER A 247 9.54 -5.23 7.59
C SER A 247 10.73 -6.00 7.02
N LYS A 248 11.38 -6.85 7.81
CA LYS A 248 12.43 -7.76 7.34
C LYS A 248 11.89 -8.79 6.34
N PHE A 249 10.72 -9.34 6.60
CA PHE A 249 10.06 -10.28 5.69
C PHE A 249 9.70 -9.62 4.37
N ALA A 250 9.07 -8.44 4.38
CA ALA A 250 8.67 -7.71 3.18
C ALA A 250 9.85 -7.29 2.31
N SER A 251 11.01 -7.01 2.92
CA SER A 251 12.26 -6.70 2.21
C SER A 251 13.03 -7.91 1.72
N SER A 252 12.65 -9.12 2.13
CA SER A 252 13.25 -10.37 1.67
C SER A 252 12.60 -10.87 0.38
N GLY A 253 13.33 -11.67 -0.42
CA GLY A 253 12.77 -12.32 -1.59
C GLY A 253 11.60 -13.28 -1.28
N ALA A 254 11.43 -13.67 -0.02
CA ALA A 254 10.34 -14.56 0.41
C ALA A 254 8.94 -13.93 0.27
N SER A 255 8.84 -12.59 0.36
CA SER A 255 7.57 -11.87 0.16
C SER A 255 7.16 -11.75 -1.31
N GLN A 256 8.08 -12.04 -2.24
CA GLN A 256 7.89 -11.89 -3.69
C GLN A 256 7.65 -13.24 -4.40
N VAL A 257 7.52 -14.33 -3.64
CA VAL A 257 7.22 -15.64 -4.22
C VAL A 257 5.81 -15.61 -4.81
N ASP A 258 5.67 -16.07 -6.05
CA ASP A 258 4.39 -16.20 -6.75
C ASP A 258 3.41 -17.03 -5.90
N LEU A 259 2.49 -16.35 -5.25
CA LEU A 259 1.48 -16.95 -4.41
C LEU A 259 0.37 -17.53 -5.29
N LYS A 260 -0.06 -18.73 -4.97
CA LYS A 260 -1.25 -19.30 -5.62
C LYS A 260 -2.46 -18.41 -5.32
N PRO A 261 -3.38 -18.24 -6.28
CA PRO A 261 -4.60 -17.48 -6.05
C PRO A 261 -5.29 -17.94 -4.75
N GLY A 262 -5.52 -16.99 -3.83
CA GLY A 262 -6.17 -17.25 -2.54
C GLY A 262 -5.21 -17.60 -1.38
N GLN A 263 -3.90 -17.66 -1.60
CA GLN A 263 -2.91 -17.77 -0.52
C GLN A 263 -2.17 -16.44 -0.36
N GLY A 264 -2.31 -15.83 0.81
CA GLY A 264 -1.45 -14.71 1.21
C GLY A 264 -0.02 -15.18 1.51
N PRO A 265 0.95 -14.25 1.66
CA PRO A 265 2.30 -14.62 2.03
C PRO A 265 2.30 -15.35 3.39
N MET A 266 3.07 -16.44 3.49
CA MET A 266 3.26 -17.11 4.77
C MET A 266 4.12 -16.22 5.66
N LEU A 267 3.48 -15.52 6.59
CA LEU A 267 4.15 -14.60 7.50
C LEU A 267 4.99 -15.38 8.53
N PRO A 268 6.08 -14.77 9.00
CA PRO A 268 6.77 -15.28 10.18
C PRO A 268 5.81 -15.40 11.37
N PRO A 269 5.94 -16.41 12.23
CA PRO A 269 5.04 -16.56 13.36
C PRO A 269 5.12 -15.35 14.30
N PRO A 270 3.99 -14.91 14.89
CA PRO A 270 3.98 -13.90 15.92
C PRO A 270 4.67 -14.39 17.19
N PRO A 271 5.05 -13.48 18.10
CA PRO A 271 5.60 -13.88 19.39
C PRO A 271 4.66 -14.84 20.12
N PRO A 272 5.16 -15.87 20.79
CA PRO A 272 4.32 -16.77 21.59
C PRO A 272 3.60 -15.99 22.70
N ILE A 273 2.45 -16.47 23.11
CA ILE A 273 1.75 -15.93 24.29
C ILE A 273 2.47 -16.55 25.50
N PRO A 274 3.01 -15.73 26.45
CA PRO A 274 3.58 -16.27 27.66
C PRO A 274 2.52 -17.03 28.48
N GLU A 275 2.83 -18.25 28.90
CA GLU A 275 1.90 -19.12 29.66
C GLU A 275 1.41 -18.50 30.99
N GLU A 276 2.17 -17.55 31.56
CA GLU A 276 1.87 -16.92 32.83
C GLU A 276 0.86 -15.75 32.74
N LEU A 277 0.46 -15.32 31.50
CA LEU A 277 -0.41 -14.16 31.30
C LEU A 277 -1.83 -14.54 30.86
N ASP A 278 -2.17 -15.82 30.75
CA ASP A 278 -3.44 -16.25 30.16
C ASP A 278 -4.68 -16.01 31.04
N ASP A 279 -4.53 -15.85 32.37
CA ASP A 279 -5.67 -15.85 33.27
C ASP A 279 -5.83 -14.62 34.23
N GLU A 280 -4.80 -13.81 34.43
CA GLU A 280 -4.86 -12.76 35.49
C GLU A 280 -4.91 -11.30 35.01
N PHE A 281 -4.66 -11.02 33.73
CA PHE A 281 -4.59 -9.64 33.22
C PHE A 281 -5.35 -9.39 31.91
N GLU A 282 -6.57 -9.92 31.79
CA GLU A 282 -7.50 -9.41 30.78
C GLU A 282 -7.96 -8.01 31.22
N LEU A 283 -7.29 -6.96 30.72
CA LEU A 283 -7.65 -5.58 31.05
C LEU A 283 -8.69 -5.01 30.04
N TRP A 284 -8.99 -5.71 28.96
CA TRP A 284 -9.88 -5.24 27.90
C TRP A 284 -10.94 -6.25 27.50
#